data_049bdf1630c977c0607f6bcbc29f0221
#
_entry.id   049bdf1630c977c0607f6bcbc29f0221
#
_cell.length_a   1.000
_cell.length_b   1.000
_cell.length_c   1.000
_cell.angle_alpha   90.00
_cell.angle_beta   90.00
_cell.angle_gamma   90.00
#
_symmetry.space_group_name_H-M   'P 1'
#
loop_
_entity.id
_entity.type
_entity.pdbx_description
1 polymer ?
#
loop_
_entity_poly.entity_id
_entity_poly.type
_entity_poly.pdbx_seq_one_letter_code
_entity_poly.pdbx_strand_id
1 'polypeptide(L)'
;MTDSRRHARSFAAGLAGKVSVSVVSAVVLIALMAVFVCYRPWTGLVDDAGGSAAGAYDVSTERIEQYCPGRMALMDSDSYGDSEFQASSGNITSSARYAALGSVYMSSVTPMANADAEAERLSDGDDANAIAVLSGAVDDGPTLFDTRLTASEDGTGAAGSVASWATDGDLRGVAAATCVVPSLSQSFMLPATATGTTQELVVSNPSDRATAVTMRVWGSSDGEAISLTTGNTLTVDAHGESSVDLAAAASGQDGLFVTLDSDETPVAAVVRMTRMDGLNPQGIDYIPPVSQSSSDAVIPSVREGDAVRVTVRAEESASVTVSWLTAQGTTAADEGQLDAGRVTMFDLGEAPEHTLGVVIESDAAVNAMALAERGGDDGQSDFTVALPGTAAAASAVAVPSDTRGELTVANVSGGTHLGDDARL
;
A
#
# COMPACT_ATOMS: atom_id res chain seq x y z
N MET A 1 -5.53 -6.80 99.17
CA MET A 1 -5.57 -7.83 98.12
C MET A 1 -7.00 -8.04 97.61
N THR A 2 -7.68 -6.98 97.11
CA THR A 2 -9.10 -7.09 96.70
C THR A 2 -9.48 -6.11 95.57
N ASP A 3 -8.55 -5.77 94.65
CA ASP A 3 -8.88 -4.81 93.60
C ASP A 3 -8.51 -5.28 92.17
N SER A 4 -7.91 -6.44 92.04
CA SER A 4 -7.44 -6.95 90.75
C SER A 4 -8.51 -7.80 89.99
N ARG A 5 -9.66 -8.12 90.59
CA ARG A 5 -10.67 -9.01 89.91
C ARG A 5 -11.83 -8.26 89.24
N ARG A 6 -11.97 -6.94 89.39
CA ARG A 6 -13.05 -6.18 88.77
C ARG A 6 -12.72 -5.68 87.36
N HIS A 7 -11.44 -5.43 87.04
CA HIS A 7 -11.05 -4.97 85.70
C HIS A 7 -11.01 -6.05 84.67
N ALA A 8 -10.81 -7.32 85.03
CA ALA A 8 -10.76 -8.40 84.07
C ALA A 8 -12.14 -8.80 83.46
N ARG A 9 -13.24 -8.54 84.18
CA ARG A 9 -14.60 -8.87 83.70
C ARG A 9 -15.19 -7.82 82.75
N SER A 10 -14.79 -6.56 82.84
CA SER A 10 -15.28 -5.50 81.96
C SER A 10 -14.62 -5.55 80.54
N PHE A 11 -13.36 -6.00 80.45
CA PHE A 11 -12.66 -6.14 79.18
C PHE A 11 -13.17 -7.34 78.32
N ALA A 12 -13.50 -8.44 78.97
CA ALA A 12 -14.02 -9.63 78.28
C ALA A 12 -15.44 -9.41 77.73
N ALA A 13 -16.29 -8.66 78.40
CA ALA A 13 -17.65 -8.35 77.96
C ALA A 13 -17.65 -7.39 76.71
N GLY A 14 -16.69 -6.44 76.66
CA GLY A 14 -16.55 -5.50 75.55
C GLY A 14 -15.98 -6.15 74.28
N LEU A 15 -15.10 -7.13 74.44
CA LEU A 15 -14.52 -7.86 73.32
C LEU A 15 -15.53 -8.84 72.72
N ALA A 16 -16.29 -9.56 73.54
CA ALA A 16 -17.33 -10.47 73.12
C ALA A 16 -18.46 -9.75 72.32
N GLY A 17 -18.84 -8.52 72.81
CA GLY A 17 -19.83 -7.69 72.11
C GLY A 17 -19.35 -7.20 70.71
N LYS A 18 -18.09 -6.84 70.61
CA LYS A 18 -17.52 -6.41 69.29
C LYS A 18 -17.34 -7.55 68.34
N VAL A 19 -16.97 -8.73 68.80
CA VAL A 19 -16.85 -9.94 67.92
C VAL A 19 -18.22 -10.40 67.47
N SER A 20 -19.24 -10.38 68.34
CA SER A 20 -20.60 -10.75 67.95
C SER A 20 -21.22 -9.81 66.94
N VAL A 21 -20.99 -8.49 67.05
CA VAL A 21 -21.46 -7.51 66.06
C VAL A 21 -20.75 -7.69 64.71
N SER A 22 -19.47 -7.96 64.69
CA SER A 22 -18.74 -8.17 63.42
C SER A 22 -19.15 -9.47 62.73
N VAL A 23 -19.41 -10.54 63.50
CA VAL A 23 -19.92 -11.82 62.94
C VAL A 23 -21.34 -11.66 62.40
N VAL A 24 -22.21 -10.94 63.10
CA VAL A 24 -23.57 -10.66 62.64
C VAL A 24 -23.52 -9.80 61.34
N SER A 25 -22.67 -8.77 61.32
CA SER A 25 -22.50 -7.95 60.10
C SER A 25 -21.99 -8.75 58.91
N ALA A 26 -21.04 -9.66 59.11
CA ALA A 26 -20.54 -10.52 58.05
C ALA A 26 -21.62 -11.50 57.55
N VAL A 27 -22.40 -12.09 58.44
CA VAL A 27 -23.51 -12.98 58.08
C VAL A 27 -24.60 -12.24 57.30
N VAL A 28 -24.93 -10.99 57.72
CA VAL A 28 -25.90 -10.15 56.99
C VAL A 28 -25.40 -9.78 55.62
N LEU A 29 -24.12 -9.43 55.46
CA LEU A 29 -23.51 -9.11 54.16
C LEU A 29 -23.50 -10.35 53.23
N ILE A 30 -23.18 -11.53 53.78
CA ILE A 30 -23.21 -12.77 52.99
C ILE A 30 -24.66 -13.12 52.60
N ALA A 31 -25.61 -12.92 53.50
CA ALA A 31 -27.04 -13.15 53.17
C ALA A 31 -27.53 -12.14 52.11
N LEU A 32 -27.15 -10.87 52.19
CA LEU A 32 -27.46 -9.86 51.20
C LEU A 32 -26.82 -10.23 49.83
N MET A 33 -25.56 -10.65 49.82
CA MET A 33 -24.91 -11.14 48.58
C MET A 33 -25.63 -12.34 48.00
N ALA A 34 -26.01 -13.32 48.84
CA ALA A 34 -26.75 -14.47 48.37
C ALA A 34 -28.13 -14.11 47.82
N VAL A 35 -28.84 -13.15 48.45
CA VAL A 35 -30.09 -12.60 47.91
C VAL A 35 -29.85 -11.88 46.59
N PHE A 36 -28.79 -11.10 46.46
CA PHE A 36 -28.44 -10.45 45.19
C PHE A 36 -28.08 -11.40 44.08
N VAL A 37 -27.40 -12.52 44.40
CA VAL A 37 -27.05 -13.55 43.45
C VAL A 37 -28.29 -14.40 43.05
N CYS A 38 -29.16 -14.72 44.03
CA CYS A 38 -30.36 -15.53 43.75
C CYS A 38 -31.51 -14.74 43.09
N TYR A 39 -31.69 -13.46 43.47
CA TYR A 39 -32.77 -12.62 42.94
C TYR A 39 -32.41 -11.99 41.57
N ARG A 40 -31.12 -11.98 41.24
CA ARG A 40 -30.65 -11.40 39.97
C ARG A 40 -31.47 -10.17 39.53
N PRO A 41 -31.51 -9.08 40.34
CA PRO A 41 -32.33 -7.89 40.01
C PRO A 41 -31.88 -7.16 38.74
N TRP A 42 -30.78 -7.60 38.16
CA TRP A 42 -30.19 -7.08 36.90
C TRP A 42 -30.65 -7.80 35.67
N THR A 43 -31.36 -8.93 35.78
CA THR A 43 -31.82 -9.67 34.59
C THR A 43 -32.76 -8.83 33.73
N GLY A 44 -33.56 -7.98 34.31
CA GLY A 44 -34.39 -7.05 33.54
C GLY A 44 -33.66 -5.83 32.94
N LEU A 45 -32.44 -5.53 33.40
CA LEU A 45 -31.59 -4.47 32.82
C LEU A 45 -30.58 -5.03 31.81
N VAL A 46 -30.36 -6.36 31.80
CA VAL A 46 -29.40 -7.03 30.92
C VAL A 46 -30.15 -7.81 29.85
N ASP A 47 -31.41 -8.19 30.04
CA ASP A 47 -32.22 -8.87 29.02
C ASP A 47 -32.68 -7.96 27.89
N ASP A 48 -32.79 -6.64 28.13
CA ASP A 48 -32.95 -5.63 27.06
C ASP A 48 -31.62 -5.26 26.37
N ALA A 49 -30.47 -5.64 26.98
CA ALA A 49 -29.16 -5.59 26.38
C ALA A 49 -28.72 -6.95 25.84
N GLY A 50 -29.51 -7.99 26.09
CA GLY A 50 -29.26 -9.37 25.68
C GLY A 50 -29.84 -9.65 24.32
N GLY A 51 -29.02 -9.57 23.31
CA GLY A 51 -29.38 -10.12 22.03
C GLY A 51 -29.13 -9.28 20.80
N SER A 52 -28.76 -8.03 20.93
CA SER A 52 -27.85 -7.47 19.92
C SER A 52 -26.46 -8.03 20.28
N ALA A 53 -26.05 -9.13 19.65
CA ALA A 53 -24.65 -9.26 19.28
C ALA A 53 -24.26 -7.84 18.87
N ALA A 54 -23.24 -7.26 19.51
CA ALA A 54 -22.70 -5.99 19.08
C ALA A 54 -22.63 -6.10 17.57
N GLY A 55 -23.62 -5.52 16.87
CA GLY A 55 -23.64 -5.53 15.42
C GLY A 55 -22.29 -4.98 15.10
N ALA A 56 -21.52 -5.68 14.32
CA ALA A 56 -20.34 -5.10 13.74
C ALA A 56 -20.85 -3.83 13.09
N TYR A 57 -20.61 -2.70 13.74
CA TYR A 57 -20.82 -1.43 13.09
C TYR A 57 -19.73 -1.42 12.04
N ASP A 58 -20.10 -1.60 10.79
CA ASP A 58 -19.26 -1.21 9.68
C ASP A 58 -19.00 0.27 9.89
N VAL A 59 -17.81 0.56 10.40
CA VAL A 59 -17.31 1.93 10.46
C VAL A 59 -17.00 2.27 9.02
N SER A 60 -17.96 2.89 8.33
CA SER A 60 -17.73 3.35 6.97
C SER A 60 -16.59 4.35 6.99
N THR A 61 -15.66 4.19 6.06
CA THR A 61 -14.59 5.15 5.83
C THR A 61 -15.24 6.45 5.37
N GLU A 62 -15.30 7.46 6.22
CA GLU A 62 -15.91 8.76 5.89
C GLU A 62 -14.98 9.64 5.05
N ARG A 63 -13.69 9.31 5.02
CA ARG A 63 -12.64 10.07 4.31
C ARG A 63 -11.64 9.14 3.65
N ILE A 64 -11.37 9.38 2.37
CA ILE A 64 -10.27 8.76 1.63
C ILE A 64 -9.27 9.87 1.31
N GLU A 65 -8.07 9.78 1.84
CA GLU A 65 -6.95 10.64 1.49
C GLU A 65 -5.93 9.83 0.70
N GLN A 66 -5.48 10.39 -0.43
CA GLN A 66 -4.49 9.75 -1.30
C GLN A 66 -3.37 10.75 -1.60
N TYR A 67 -2.15 10.28 -1.54
CA TYR A 67 -0.98 10.97 -2.06
C TYR A 67 -0.84 10.61 -3.54
N CYS A 68 -0.73 11.61 -4.38
CA CYS A 68 -0.45 11.46 -5.80
C CYS A 68 0.94 12.02 -6.09
N PRO A 69 1.87 11.21 -6.62
CA PRO A 69 3.25 11.64 -6.81
C PRO A 69 3.34 12.81 -7.80
N GLY A 70 4.34 13.65 -7.64
CA GLY A 70 4.70 14.64 -8.62
C GLY A 70 5.27 14.00 -9.90
N ARG A 71 5.53 14.82 -10.91
CA ARG A 71 6.14 14.40 -12.17
C ARG A 71 7.45 13.61 -11.94
N MET A 72 7.75 12.64 -12.81
CA MET A 72 9.06 11.99 -12.84
C MET A 72 10.18 13.01 -12.90
N ALA A 73 11.20 12.80 -12.09
CA ALA A 73 12.36 13.67 -11.97
C ALA A 73 13.62 12.81 -11.84
N LEU A 74 14.75 13.35 -12.23
CA LEU A 74 16.05 12.77 -11.93
C LEU A 74 16.38 12.99 -10.46
N MET A 75 16.95 12.00 -9.81
CA MET A 75 17.27 12.03 -8.40
C MET A 75 18.25 13.14 -8.01
N ASP A 76 19.22 13.44 -8.85
CA ASP A 76 20.24 14.47 -8.62
C ASP A 76 20.55 15.20 -9.94
N SER A 77 19.79 16.24 -10.24
CA SER A 77 20.03 17.03 -11.45
C SER A 77 21.22 18.01 -11.33
N ASP A 78 21.71 18.29 -10.11
CA ASP A 78 22.57 19.44 -9.85
C ASP A 78 24.05 19.11 -9.61
N SER A 79 24.50 17.85 -9.59
CA SER A 79 25.75 17.59 -8.88
C SER A 79 26.89 16.92 -9.63
N TYR A 80 26.82 16.55 -10.89
CA TYR A 80 27.93 15.78 -11.47
C TYR A 80 28.53 16.33 -12.75
N GLY A 81 29.78 16.79 -12.64
CA GLY A 81 30.80 16.69 -13.65
C GLY A 81 30.81 17.76 -14.70
N ASP A 82 31.32 17.39 -15.84
CA ASP A 82 31.47 18.22 -17.02
C ASP A 82 30.10 18.58 -17.62
N SER A 83 29.92 19.84 -17.99
CA SER A 83 28.65 20.35 -18.55
C SER A 83 28.20 19.66 -19.85
N GLU A 84 29.09 18.90 -20.50
CA GLU A 84 28.75 18.08 -21.67
C GLU A 84 28.07 16.74 -21.32
N PHE A 85 28.12 16.30 -20.04
CA PHE A 85 27.59 15.03 -19.57
C PHE A 85 26.60 15.19 -18.41
N GLN A 86 25.99 16.37 -18.28
CA GLN A 86 24.95 16.57 -17.28
C GLN A 86 23.69 15.80 -17.65
N ALA A 87 23.12 15.12 -16.65
CA ALA A 87 21.83 14.48 -16.78
C ALA A 87 20.74 15.49 -17.18
N SER A 88 19.88 15.11 -18.12
CA SER A 88 18.84 15.97 -18.68
C SER A 88 17.47 15.32 -18.54
N SER A 89 16.54 16.01 -17.88
CA SER A 89 15.14 15.58 -17.84
C SER A 89 14.44 15.62 -19.20
N GLY A 90 15.07 16.26 -20.20
CA GLY A 90 14.48 16.40 -21.54
C GLY A 90 13.20 17.21 -21.56
N ASN A 91 12.27 16.81 -22.40
CA ASN A 91 10.97 17.45 -22.60
C ASN A 91 9.85 16.79 -21.75
N ILE A 92 10.18 16.39 -20.52
CA ILE A 92 9.22 15.69 -19.64
C ILE A 92 7.92 16.48 -19.46
N THR A 93 6.81 15.80 -19.62
CA THR A 93 5.45 16.31 -19.47
C THR A 93 4.71 15.44 -18.48
N SER A 94 3.74 16.01 -17.76
CA SER A 94 2.90 15.25 -16.83
C SER A 94 1.42 15.51 -17.03
N SER A 95 0.60 14.56 -16.58
CA SER A 95 -0.84 14.71 -16.48
C SER A 95 -1.34 13.90 -15.29
N ALA A 96 -2.32 14.42 -14.58
CA ALA A 96 -3.03 13.72 -13.53
C ALA A 96 -4.53 13.72 -13.80
N ARG A 97 -5.21 12.70 -13.30
CA ARG A 97 -6.66 12.65 -13.27
C ARG A 97 -7.15 12.11 -11.95
N TYR A 98 -8.13 12.81 -11.40
CA TYR A 98 -8.78 12.48 -10.14
C TYR A 98 -10.25 12.26 -10.42
N ALA A 99 -10.83 11.22 -9.84
CA ALA A 99 -12.22 10.88 -10.00
C ALA A 99 -12.82 10.47 -8.65
N ALA A 100 -13.99 11.00 -8.33
CA ALA A 100 -14.79 10.62 -7.17
C ALA A 100 -16.10 10.01 -7.66
N LEU A 101 -16.48 8.86 -7.07
CA LEU A 101 -17.58 8.02 -7.53
C LEU A 101 -18.55 7.71 -6.39
N GLY A 102 -19.83 7.62 -6.71
CA GLY A 102 -20.88 7.18 -5.78
C GLY A 102 -21.24 8.22 -4.72
N SER A 103 -21.42 7.78 -3.48
CA SER A 103 -21.93 8.58 -2.36
C SER A 103 -20.89 9.56 -1.79
N VAL A 104 -20.38 10.46 -2.62
CA VAL A 104 -19.38 11.49 -2.27
C VAL A 104 -20.06 12.86 -2.14
N TYR A 105 -19.76 13.62 -1.08
CA TYR A 105 -20.28 14.99 -0.93
C TYR A 105 -19.22 16.07 -1.13
N MET A 106 -17.94 15.74 -1.06
CA MET A 106 -16.84 16.66 -1.32
C MET A 106 -15.62 15.90 -1.79
N SER A 107 -14.98 16.42 -2.82
CA SER A 107 -13.68 15.89 -3.27
C SER A 107 -12.82 17.04 -3.78
N SER A 108 -11.55 17.07 -3.41
CA SER A 108 -10.63 18.15 -3.74
C SER A 108 -9.17 17.70 -3.80
N VAL A 109 -8.38 18.45 -4.52
CA VAL A 109 -6.93 18.25 -4.67
C VAL A 109 -6.21 19.48 -4.14
N THR A 110 -5.15 19.26 -3.36
CA THR A 110 -4.32 20.32 -2.78
C THR A 110 -2.84 20.00 -3.04
N PRO A 111 -2.00 20.97 -3.42
CA PRO A 111 -0.56 20.78 -3.47
C PRO A 111 -0.01 20.40 -2.08
N MET A 112 0.74 19.29 -2.00
CA MET A 112 1.20 18.78 -0.71
C MET A 112 2.16 19.73 0.00
N ALA A 113 3.08 20.35 -0.72
CA ALA A 113 4.08 21.26 -0.16
C ALA A 113 3.50 22.59 0.37
N ASN A 114 2.22 22.86 0.12
CA ASN A 114 1.52 24.06 0.57
C ASN A 114 0.12 23.72 1.08
N ALA A 115 0.06 23.26 2.33
CA ALA A 115 -1.20 22.87 2.97
C ALA A 115 -2.21 24.04 3.12
N ASP A 116 -1.75 25.29 3.06
CA ASP A 116 -2.58 26.50 3.12
C ASP A 116 -3.09 26.92 1.73
N ALA A 117 -2.70 26.24 0.65
CA ALA A 117 -3.20 26.52 -0.68
C ALA A 117 -4.73 26.25 -0.77
N GLU A 118 -5.39 27.04 -1.60
CA GLU A 118 -6.79 26.80 -1.89
C GLU A 118 -6.97 25.45 -2.59
N ALA A 119 -7.78 24.59 -1.98
CA ALA A 119 -8.06 23.26 -2.52
C ALA A 119 -8.90 23.37 -3.80
N GLU A 120 -8.44 22.76 -4.88
CA GLU A 120 -9.19 22.68 -6.13
C GLU A 120 -10.24 21.56 -6.03
N ARG A 121 -11.50 21.91 -6.19
CA ARG A 121 -12.61 20.96 -6.09
C ARG A 121 -12.84 20.24 -7.41
N LEU A 122 -13.15 18.95 -7.32
CA LEU A 122 -13.63 18.20 -8.47
C LEU A 122 -14.99 18.73 -8.90
N SER A 123 -15.18 18.89 -10.20
CA SER A 123 -16.45 19.31 -10.77
C SER A 123 -17.34 18.11 -11.04
N ASP A 124 -18.62 18.23 -10.64
CA ASP A 124 -19.65 17.28 -11.02
C ASP A 124 -19.98 17.45 -12.51
N GLY A 125 -20.30 16.34 -13.18
CA GLY A 125 -20.90 16.41 -14.51
C GLY A 125 -22.33 16.91 -14.45
N ASP A 126 -22.91 17.24 -15.60
CA ASP A 126 -24.27 17.77 -15.73
C ASP A 126 -25.40 16.77 -15.37
N ASP A 127 -25.05 15.52 -15.03
CA ASP A 127 -25.99 14.44 -14.71
C ASP A 127 -25.87 14.03 -13.23
N ALA A 128 -26.99 13.72 -12.59
CA ALA A 128 -27.06 13.30 -11.18
C ALA A 128 -26.30 12.00 -10.86
N ASN A 129 -25.93 11.22 -11.91
CA ASN A 129 -25.08 10.04 -11.80
C ASN A 129 -23.66 10.29 -12.33
N ALA A 130 -23.29 11.54 -12.58
CA ALA A 130 -22.00 11.89 -13.12
C ALA A 130 -20.89 11.70 -12.06
N ILE A 131 -19.78 11.19 -12.53
CA ILE A 131 -18.56 11.08 -11.73
C ILE A 131 -17.94 12.48 -11.65
N ALA A 132 -17.61 12.95 -10.43
CA ALA A 132 -16.87 14.18 -10.25
C ALA A 132 -15.40 13.94 -10.69
N VAL A 133 -14.88 14.83 -11.52
CA VAL A 133 -13.52 14.70 -12.07
C VAL A 133 -12.74 16.01 -12.01
N LEU A 134 -11.42 15.87 -11.90
CA LEU A 134 -10.45 16.95 -12.09
C LEU A 134 -9.28 16.39 -12.90
N SER A 135 -8.74 17.19 -13.80
CA SER A 135 -7.52 16.85 -14.54
C SER A 135 -6.58 18.06 -14.55
N GLY A 136 -5.28 17.78 -14.45
CA GLY A 136 -4.25 18.83 -14.44
C GLY A 136 -2.86 18.23 -14.62
N ALA A 137 -1.84 19.07 -14.63
CA ALA A 137 -0.45 18.66 -14.56
C ALA A 137 -0.01 18.56 -13.08
N VAL A 138 1.04 17.78 -12.83
CA VAL A 138 1.71 17.67 -11.51
C VAL A 138 3.18 18.15 -11.60
N ASP A 139 3.41 19.16 -12.43
CA ASP A 139 4.73 19.73 -12.67
C ASP A 139 5.29 20.47 -11.45
N ASP A 140 4.40 21.03 -10.62
CA ASP A 140 4.75 21.80 -9.42
C ASP A 140 4.98 20.89 -8.18
N GLY A 141 4.84 19.58 -8.32
CA GLY A 141 5.08 18.61 -7.26
C GLY A 141 3.89 17.71 -6.94
N PRO A 142 3.98 16.95 -5.84
CA PRO A 142 2.95 16.01 -5.42
C PRO A 142 1.71 16.71 -4.90
N THR A 143 0.59 15.99 -4.95
CA THR A 143 -0.72 16.48 -4.50
C THR A 143 -1.38 15.52 -3.51
N LEU A 144 -2.22 16.07 -2.64
CA LEU A 144 -3.12 15.32 -1.77
C LEU A 144 -4.53 15.37 -2.36
N PHE A 145 -5.09 14.21 -2.57
CA PHE A 145 -6.44 14.00 -3.08
C PHE A 145 -7.35 13.56 -1.93
N ASP A 146 -8.21 14.46 -1.44
CA ASP A 146 -9.11 14.24 -0.31
C ASP A 146 -10.55 14.05 -0.83
N THR A 147 -11.16 12.93 -0.48
CA THR A 147 -12.55 12.61 -0.82
C THR A 147 -13.30 12.24 0.43
N ARG A 148 -14.46 12.88 0.63
CA ARG A 148 -15.34 12.67 1.78
C ARG A 148 -16.64 12.03 1.36
N LEU A 149 -16.96 10.92 2.02
CA LEU A 149 -18.08 10.05 1.70
C LEU A 149 -19.27 10.35 2.61
N THR A 150 -20.48 10.27 2.06
CA THR A 150 -21.73 10.27 2.84
C THR A 150 -22.13 8.85 3.25
N ALA A 151 -21.72 7.86 2.50
CA ALA A 151 -21.93 6.45 2.79
C ALA A 151 -20.85 5.59 2.10
N SER A 152 -20.51 4.47 2.71
CA SER A 152 -19.59 3.46 2.14
C SER A 152 -20.43 2.36 1.49
N GLU A 153 -20.81 2.57 0.25
CA GLU A 153 -21.61 1.65 -0.57
C GLU A 153 -20.76 1.10 -1.71
N ASP A 154 -21.15 -0.04 -2.26
CA ASP A 154 -20.50 -0.61 -3.44
C ASP A 154 -20.49 0.42 -4.60
N GLY A 155 -19.33 0.62 -5.19
CA GLY A 155 -19.13 1.62 -6.23
C GLY A 155 -18.88 3.04 -5.73
N THR A 156 -18.80 3.26 -4.39
CA THR A 156 -18.38 4.53 -3.81
C THR A 156 -16.87 4.53 -3.54
N GLY A 157 -16.18 5.59 -3.95
CA GLY A 157 -14.75 5.70 -3.75
C GLY A 157 -14.07 6.83 -4.50
N ALA A 158 -12.76 6.76 -4.52
CA ALA A 158 -11.90 7.72 -5.21
C ALA A 158 -10.82 6.98 -5.99
N ALA A 159 -10.53 7.44 -7.19
CA ALA A 159 -9.46 6.95 -8.03
C ALA A 159 -8.65 8.14 -8.55
N GLY A 160 -7.36 8.15 -8.26
CA GLY A 160 -6.41 9.14 -8.78
C GLY A 160 -5.25 8.46 -9.47
N SER A 161 -4.71 9.07 -10.52
CA SER A 161 -3.51 8.61 -11.18
C SER A 161 -2.74 9.76 -11.83
N VAL A 162 -1.45 9.52 -11.98
CA VAL A 162 -0.48 10.42 -12.59
C VAL A 162 0.25 9.70 -13.69
N ALA A 163 0.53 10.37 -14.80
CA ALA A 163 1.44 9.90 -15.84
C ALA A 163 2.49 10.98 -16.13
N SER A 164 3.69 10.53 -16.48
CA SER A 164 4.78 11.36 -16.97
C SER A 164 5.38 10.72 -18.21
N TRP A 165 5.75 11.52 -19.20
CA TRP A 165 6.39 11.00 -20.40
C TRP A 165 7.36 12.02 -21.01
N ALA A 166 8.38 11.51 -21.62
CA ALA A 166 9.33 12.30 -22.39
C ALA A 166 9.73 11.56 -23.68
N THR A 167 10.01 12.30 -24.72
CA THR A 167 10.53 11.78 -26.00
C THR A 167 12.00 12.11 -26.21
N ASP A 168 12.59 12.86 -25.26
CA ASP A 168 13.97 13.32 -25.29
C ASP A 168 14.55 13.36 -23.87
N GLY A 169 15.88 13.34 -23.72
CA GLY A 169 16.58 13.34 -22.44
C GLY A 169 16.65 11.97 -21.76
N ASP A 170 17.18 11.95 -20.53
CA ASP A 170 17.44 10.72 -19.78
C ASP A 170 16.16 10.14 -19.16
N LEU A 171 15.08 10.94 -19.08
CA LEU A 171 13.74 10.50 -18.66
C LEU A 171 12.85 10.06 -19.84
N ARG A 172 13.45 9.72 -20.97
CA ARG A 172 12.69 9.22 -22.12
C ARG A 172 11.97 7.94 -21.79
N GLY A 173 10.65 7.90 -22.02
CA GLY A 173 9.77 6.79 -21.68
C GLY A 173 8.41 7.28 -21.21
N VAL A 174 7.62 6.37 -20.68
CA VAL A 174 6.30 6.63 -20.09
C VAL A 174 6.23 5.99 -18.72
N ALA A 175 5.91 6.77 -17.72
CA ALA A 175 5.70 6.31 -16.35
C ALA A 175 4.28 6.63 -15.90
N ALA A 176 3.63 5.73 -15.18
CA ALA A 176 2.32 6.00 -14.59
C ALA A 176 2.17 5.38 -13.20
N ALA A 177 1.45 6.07 -12.32
CA ALA A 177 1.14 5.58 -10.98
C ALA A 177 -0.30 5.87 -10.62
N THR A 178 -0.93 4.98 -9.86
CA THR A 178 -2.11 5.31 -9.07
C THR A 178 -1.72 6.10 -7.84
N CYS A 179 -2.61 6.98 -7.36
CA CYS A 179 -2.41 7.65 -6.08
C CYS A 179 -2.41 6.63 -4.93
N VAL A 180 -1.59 6.86 -3.93
CA VAL A 180 -1.33 5.92 -2.82
C VAL A 180 -2.06 6.39 -1.57
N VAL A 181 -2.80 5.48 -0.92
CA VAL A 181 -3.39 5.75 0.39
C VAL A 181 -2.30 5.68 1.47
N PRO A 182 -2.10 6.73 2.28
CA PRO A 182 -1.13 6.70 3.36
C PRO A 182 -1.43 5.58 4.37
N SER A 183 -0.39 4.87 4.80
CA SER A 183 -0.51 3.80 5.79
C SER A 183 0.69 3.75 6.73
N LEU A 184 0.55 3.03 7.85
CA LEU A 184 1.64 2.83 8.80
C LEU A 184 2.69 1.83 8.32
N SER A 185 2.31 0.94 7.40
CA SER A 185 3.21 -0.05 6.83
C SER A 185 2.95 -0.20 5.34
N GLN A 186 4.02 -0.23 4.54
CA GLN A 186 3.98 -0.44 3.09
C GLN A 186 5.11 -1.38 2.68
N SER A 187 4.88 -2.10 1.59
CA SER A 187 5.90 -3.01 1.04
C SER A 187 6.02 -2.81 -0.46
N PHE A 188 7.23 -3.08 -0.98
CA PHE A 188 7.54 -2.94 -2.40
C PHE A 188 8.26 -4.19 -2.88
N MET A 189 7.92 -4.65 -4.08
CA MET A 189 8.70 -5.58 -4.86
C MET A 189 9.36 -4.81 -6.01
N LEU A 190 10.67 -4.91 -6.12
CA LEU A 190 11.47 -4.13 -7.07
C LEU A 190 12.30 -5.07 -7.95
N PRO A 191 12.53 -4.70 -9.19
CA PRO A 191 13.42 -5.46 -10.08
C PRO A 191 14.89 -5.31 -9.69
N ALA A 192 15.76 -5.92 -10.48
CA ALA A 192 17.20 -5.99 -10.24
C ALA A 192 17.85 -4.60 -10.10
N THR A 193 18.83 -4.50 -9.18
CA THR A 193 19.67 -3.32 -8.95
C THR A 193 20.94 -3.39 -9.80
N ALA A 194 20.76 -3.49 -11.12
CA ALA A 194 21.85 -3.54 -12.08
C ALA A 194 22.50 -2.15 -12.30
N THR A 195 23.71 -2.15 -12.84
CA THR A 195 24.37 -0.91 -13.27
C THR A 195 23.50 -0.16 -14.27
N GLY A 196 23.36 1.15 -14.10
CA GLY A 196 22.49 2.01 -14.92
C GLY A 196 21.03 2.03 -14.45
N THR A 197 20.68 1.35 -13.36
CA THR A 197 19.36 1.41 -12.74
C THR A 197 19.40 2.35 -11.54
N THR A 198 18.46 3.29 -11.46
CA THR A 198 18.16 4.10 -10.27
C THR A 198 16.78 3.70 -9.74
N GLN A 199 16.68 3.44 -8.45
CA GLN A 199 15.41 3.11 -7.77
C GLN A 199 15.23 4.05 -6.58
N GLU A 200 14.74 5.26 -6.87
CA GLU A 200 14.49 6.28 -5.86
C GLU A 200 13.20 5.99 -5.10
N LEU A 201 13.31 5.49 -3.88
CA LEU A 201 12.19 5.40 -2.97
C LEU A 201 11.89 6.80 -2.43
N VAL A 202 10.74 7.34 -2.76
CA VAL A 202 10.21 8.61 -2.26
C VAL A 202 9.17 8.33 -1.20
N VAL A 203 9.41 8.79 0.03
CA VAL A 203 8.47 8.68 1.16
C VAL A 203 7.90 10.05 1.45
N SER A 204 6.58 10.14 1.45
CA SER A 204 5.80 11.37 1.64
C SER A 204 5.05 11.32 2.96
N ASN A 205 5.07 12.43 3.68
CA ASN A 205 4.35 12.61 4.93
C ASN A 205 3.26 13.69 4.78
N PRO A 206 2.00 13.30 4.59
CA PRO A 206 0.90 14.26 4.42
C PRO A 206 0.46 14.94 5.72
N SER A 207 1.02 14.58 6.87
CA SER A 207 0.62 15.10 8.18
C SER A 207 1.32 16.39 8.57
N ASP A 208 0.78 17.06 9.60
CA ASP A 208 1.33 18.31 10.19
C ASP A 208 2.55 18.07 11.10
N ARG A 209 3.08 16.86 11.21
CA ARG A 209 4.19 16.50 12.09
C ARG A 209 5.22 15.68 11.35
N ALA A 210 6.50 16.01 11.57
CA ALA A 210 7.58 15.17 11.09
C ALA A 210 7.49 13.77 11.71
N THR A 211 7.84 12.75 10.92
CA THR A 211 7.85 11.36 11.34
C THR A 211 9.15 10.66 10.96
N ALA A 212 9.47 9.57 11.66
CA ALA A 212 10.56 8.68 11.31
C ALA A 212 9.97 7.38 10.75
N VAL A 213 10.54 6.92 9.65
CA VAL A 213 10.14 5.70 8.96
C VAL A 213 11.30 4.73 8.98
N THR A 214 11.05 3.51 9.45
CA THR A 214 12.03 2.43 9.44
C THR A 214 11.90 1.64 8.15
N MET A 215 13.00 1.47 7.45
CA MET A 215 13.09 0.70 6.21
C MET A 215 13.84 -0.59 6.44
N ARG A 216 13.35 -1.71 5.90
CA ARG A 216 14.08 -2.98 5.83
C ARG A 216 14.08 -3.48 4.40
N VAL A 217 15.21 -4.02 3.97
CA VAL A 217 15.43 -4.45 2.58
C VAL A 217 15.93 -5.88 2.57
N TRP A 218 15.34 -6.72 1.74
CA TRP A 218 15.79 -8.08 1.44
C TRP A 218 16.15 -8.18 -0.04
N GLY A 219 17.11 -9.00 -0.34
CA GLY A 219 17.62 -9.19 -1.70
C GLY A 219 17.64 -10.65 -2.14
N SER A 220 18.38 -10.89 -3.22
CA SER A 220 18.52 -12.21 -3.84
C SER A 220 19.68 -13.04 -3.28
N SER A 221 20.53 -12.50 -2.39
CA SER A 221 21.70 -13.20 -1.88
C SER A 221 21.37 -14.24 -0.82
N ASP A 222 20.53 -13.86 0.15
CA ASP A 222 20.06 -14.72 1.23
C ASP A 222 18.68 -14.27 1.73
N GLY A 223 18.12 -14.95 2.74
CA GLY A 223 16.81 -14.65 3.31
C GLY A 223 16.82 -13.59 4.43
N GLU A 224 17.97 -12.99 4.74
CA GLU A 224 18.09 -11.99 5.80
C GLU A 224 18.00 -10.56 5.26
N ALA A 225 17.65 -9.62 6.12
CA ALA A 225 17.60 -8.21 5.73
C ALA A 225 19.02 -7.67 5.49
N ILE A 226 19.18 -6.94 4.38
CA ILE A 226 20.44 -6.31 3.99
C ILE A 226 20.77 -5.17 4.96
N SER A 227 22.00 -5.11 5.45
CA SER A 227 22.50 -4.00 6.23
C SER A 227 22.83 -2.82 5.31
N LEU A 228 22.00 -1.77 5.35
CA LEU A 228 22.18 -0.59 4.52
C LEU A 228 23.29 0.32 5.08
N THR A 229 24.20 0.78 4.23
CA THR A 229 25.27 1.71 4.62
C THR A 229 24.77 3.11 4.97
N THR A 230 23.63 3.51 4.42
CA THR A 230 22.94 4.78 4.67
C THR A 230 22.12 4.80 5.96
N GLY A 231 22.04 3.65 6.66
CA GLY A 231 21.10 3.43 7.76
C GLY A 231 19.72 3.01 7.27
N ASN A 232 18.87 2.63 8.20
CA ASN A 232 17.55 2.09 7.94
C ASN A 232 16.39 2.99 8.40
N THR A 233 16.68 4.22 8.81
CA THR A 233 15.68 5.18 9.27
C THR A 233 15.72 6.43 8.41
N LEU A 234 14.57 6.83 7.91
CA LEU A 234 14.36 8.04 7.12
C LEU A 234 13.47 8.98 7.90
N THR A 235 13.89 10.23 8.09
CA THR A 235 13.05 11.27 8.68
C THR A 235 12.34 12.02 7.57
N VAL A 236 11.03 12.18 7.70
CA VAL A 236 10.18 12.88 6.72
C VAL A 236 9.49 14.04 7.43
N ASP A 237 9.78 15.26 6.97
CA ASP A 237 9.18 16.47 7.53
C ASP A 237 7.67 16.53 7.27
N ALA A 238 6.97 17.36 8.04
CA ALA A 238 5.55 17.64 7.84
C ALA A 238 5.32 18.20 6.43
N HIS A 239 4.34 17.65 5.70
CA HIS A 239 4.01 18.00 4.31
C HIS A 239 5.22 17.94 3.36
N GLY A 240 6.20 17.09 3.70
CA GLY A 240 7.46 16.91 2.99
C GLY A 240 7.65 15.54 2.39
N GLU A 241 8.68 15.42 1.58
CA GLU A 241 9.18 14.16 1.02
C GLU A 241 10.64 13.96 1.44
N SER A 242 11.02 12.71 1.59
CA SER A 242 12.42 12.30 1.72
C SER A 242 12.67 11.10 0.83
N SER A 243 13.84 11.00 0.25
CA SER A 243 14.15 9.92 -0.69
C SER A 243 15.46 9.19 -0.39
N VAL A 244 15.57 7.98 -0.92
CA VAL A 244 16.77 7.15 -0.88
C VAL A 244 16.90 6.34 -2.16
N ASP A 245 18.10 6.24 -2.73
CA ASP A 245 18.38 5.34 -3.84
C ASP A 245 18.63 3.92 -3.33
N LEU A 246 17.66 3.05 -3.56
CA LEU A 246 17.71 1.64 -3.17
C LEU A 246 18.72 0.86 -4.03
N ALA A 247 18.86 1.21 -5.32
CA ALA A 247 19.81 0.54 -6.19
C ALA A 247 21.27 0.79 -5.77
N ALA A 248 21.57 1.98 -5.25
CA ALA A 248 22.87 2.30 -4.67
C ALA A 248 23.05 1.68 -3.27
N ALA A 249 22.02 1.72 -2.44
CA ALA A 249 22.08 1.22 -1.06
C ALA A 249 22.16 -0.32 -0.98
N ALA A 250 21.58 -1.04 -1.95
CA ALA A 250 21.54 -2.51 -2.03
C ALA A 250 21.87 -2.98 -3.46
N SER A 251 23.07 -2.67 -3.94
CA SER A 251 23.50 -2.96 -5.31
C SER A 251 23.74 -4.45 -5.57
N GLY A 252 23.59 -4.87 -6.84
CA GLY A 252 23.94 -6.22 -7.31
C GLY A 252 22.95 -7.31 -6.89
N GLN A 253 21.70 -6.95 -6.67
CA GLN A 253 20.62 -7.88 -6.39
C GLN A 253 19.79 -8.15 -7.65
N ASP A 254 19.27 -9.39 -7.79
CA ASP A 254 18.35 -9.75 -8.90
C ASP A 254 16.92 -9.22 -8.67
N GLY A 255 16.68 -8.65 -7.51
CA GLY A 255 15.45 -7.98 -7.08
C GLY A 255 15.52 -7.61 -5.62
N LEU A 256 14.63 -6.69 -5.20
CA LEU A 256 14.51 -6.28 -3.80
C LEU A 256 13.08 -6.44 -3.31
N PHE A 257 12.94 -6.76 -2.03
CA PHE A 257 11.73 -6.58 -1.25
C PHE A 257 12.01 -5.57 -0.16
N VAL A 258 11.18 -4.54 -0.07
CA VAL A 258 11.38 -3.43 0.86
C VAL A 258 10.14 -3.27 1.72
N THR A 259 10.29 -3.13 3.03
CA THR A 259 9.21 -2.71 3.93
C THR A 259 9.52 -1.36 4.54
N LEU A 260 8.48 -0.55 4.67
CA LEU A 260 8.47 0.73 5.36
C LEU A 260 7.51 0.64 6.52
N ASP A 261 7.97 0.97 7.72
CA ASP A 261 7.15 0.99 8.92
C ASP A 261 7.29 2.37 9.61
N SER A 262 6.16 3.03 9.81
CA SER A 262 6.03 4.27 10.58
C SER A 262 5.24 4.00 11.85
N ASP A 263 5.75 4.43 13.00
CA ASP A 263 5.16 4.06 14.31
C ASP A 263 3.82 4.76 14.60
N GLU A 264 3.68 6.03 14.23
CA GLU A 264 2.55 6.85 14.68
C GLU A 264 1.81 7.57 13.52
N THR A 265 2.50 7.85 12.42
CA THR A 265 1.98 8.71 11.35
C THR A 265 1.91 7.94 10.06
N PRO A 266 0.73 7.79 9.44
CA PRO A 266 0.62 7.18 8.12
C PRO A 266 1.42 7.99 7.08
N VAL A 267 2.23 7.30 6.29
CA VAL A 267 3.01 7.85 5.18
C VAL A 267 2.58 7.20 3.88
N ALA A 268 2.83 7.86 2.77
CA ALA A 268 2.69 7.27 1.45
C ALA A 268 4.06 7.19 0.77
N ALA A 269 4.29 6.17 -0.03
CA ALA A 269 5.54 6.05 -0.74
C ALA A 269 5.34 5.49 -2.15
N VAL A 270 6.25 5.88 -3.05
CA VAL A 270 6.40 5.31 -4.40
C VAL A 270 7.88 5.16 -4.71
N VAL A 271 8.23 4.25 -5.59
CA VAL A 271 9.57 4.20 -6.15
C VAL A 271 9.54 4.77 -7.56
N ARG A 272 10.41 5.76 -7.84
CA ARG A 272 10.70 6.24 -9.18
C ARG A 272 11.86 5.43 -9.72
N MET A 273 11.65 4.75 -10.84
CA MET A 273 12.68 3.94 -11.46
C MET A 273 13.07 4.52 -12.80
N THR A 274 14.38 4.63 -13.02
CA THR A 274 14.97 4.99 -14.32
C THR A 274 16.03 3.96 -14.70
N ARG A 275 16.17 3.71 -15.99
CA ARG A 275 17.21 2.81 -16.52
C ARG A 275 17.96 3.45 -17.67
N MET A 276 19.27 3.24 -17.67
CA MET A 276 20.21 3.69 -18.68
C MET A 276 21.13 2.55 -19.10
N ASP A 277 21.45 2.45 -20.38
CA ASP A 277 22.55 1.66 -20.89
C ASP A 277 23.62 2.60 -21.44
N GLY A 278 24.65 2.86 -20.62
CA GLY A 278 25.59 3.93 -20.88
C GLY A 278 24.89 5.29 -20.93
N LEU A 279 24.80 5.90 -22.13
CA LEU A 279 24.09 7.16 -22.38
C LEU A 279 22.72 6.97 -23.04
N ASN A 280 22.28 5.73 -23.23
CA ASN A 280 21.00 5.43 -23.87
C ASN A 280 19.92 5.23 -22.84
N PRO A 281 18.86 6.04 -22.81
CA PRO A 281 17.69 5.81 -21.95
C PRO A 281 17.01 4.47 -22.28
N GLN A 282 16.69 3.72 -21.23
CA GLN A 282 16.03 2.41 -21.31
C GLN A 282 14.68 2.43 -20.59
N GLY A 283 14.10 3.61 -20.40
CA GLY A 283 12.76 3.78 -19.86
C GLY A 283 12.70 4.28 -18.42
N ILE A 284 11.47 4.60 -18.02
CA ILE A 284 11.11 5.13 -16.70
C ILE A 284 9.81 4.46 -16.24
N ASP A 285 9.63 4.28 -14.93
CA ASP A 285 8.33 3.91 -14.37
C ASP A 285 8.20 4.32 -12.88
N TYR A 286 6.96 4.35 -12.38
CA TYR A 286 6.64 4.40 -10.97
C TYR A 286 6.29 3.01 -10.47
N ILE A 287 6.77 2.65 -9.30
CA ILE A 287 6.43 1.40 -8.63
C ILE A 287 5.68 1.75 -7.35
N PRO A 288 4.36 1.52 -7.29
CA PRO A 288 3.56 1.71 -6.08
C PRO A 288 3.79 0.55 -5.09
N PRO A 289 3.30 0.68 -3.84
CA PRO A 289 3.34 -0.42 -2.88
C PRO A 289 2.60 -1.66 -3.41
N VAL A 290 3.14 -2.84 -3.08
CA VAL A 290 2.44 -4.10 -3.36
C VAL A 290 1.23 -4.26 -2.45
N SER A 291 0.19 -4.92 -2.95
CA SER A 291 -0.93 -5.39 -2.15
C SER A 291 -0.49 -6.51 -1.19
N GLN A 292 -1.43 -7.10 -0.46
CA GLN A 292 -1.13 -8.23 0.42
C GLN A 292 -0.58 -9.42 -0.38
N SER A 293 0.32 -10.19 0.26
CA SER A 293 0.81 -11.45 -0.29
C SER A 293 -0.33 -12.46 -0.51
N SER A 294 -0.23 -13.27 -1.54
CA SER A 294 -1.23 -14.28 -1.91
C SER A 294 -0.56 -15.55 -2.41
N SER A 295 -1.21 -16.70 -2.23
CA SER A 295 -0.80 -17.95 -2.89
C SER A 295 -1.14 -17.98 -4.38
N ASP A 296 -2.10 -17.13 -4.79
CA ASP A 296 -2.58 -17.01 -6.17
C ASP A 296 -2.50 -15.54 -6.57
N ALA A 297 -1.47 -15.16 -7.30
CA ALA A 297 -1.25 -13.78 -7.74
C ALA A 297 -1.44 -13.68 -9.26
N VAL A 298 -2.28 -12.74 -9.69
CA VAL A 298 -2.50 -12.44 -11.12
C VAL A 298 -1.93 -11.06 -11.40
N ILE A 299 -0.95 -11.00 -12.29
CA ILE A 299 -0.29 -9.78 -12.77
C ILE A 299 -0.80 -9.52 -14.19
N PRO A 300 -1.76 -8.63 -14.39
CA PRO A 300 -2.24 -8.25 -15.72
C PRO A 300 -1.25 -7.31 -16.43
N SER A 301 -1.54 -7.00 -17.70
CA SER A 301 -0.83 -5.96 -18.47
C SER A 301 0.56 -6.32 -18.99
N VAL A 302 0.96 -7.59 -18.91
CA VAL A 302 2.06 -8.13 -19.72
C VAL A 302 1.54 -8.48 -21.10
N ARG A 303 2.24 -8.08 -22.16
CA ARG A 303 1.77 -8.21 -23.55
C ARG A 303 2.70 -9.11 -24.36
N GLU A 304 2.15 -9.65 -25.43
CA GLU A 304 2.91 -10.33 -26.48
C GLU A 304 4.13 -9.51 -26.91
N GLY A 305 5.28 -10.18 -26.98
CA GLY A 305 6.56 -9.60 -27.39
C GLY A 305 7.31 -8.82 -26.32
N ASP A 306 6.77 -8.68 -25.10
CA ASP A 306 7.53 -8.13 -23.97
C ASP A 306 8.58 -9.14 -23.49
N ALA A 307 9.79 -8.68 -23.18
CA ALA A 307 10.75 -9.47 -22.43
C ALA A 307 10.41 -9.40 -20.94
N VAL A 308 10.11 -10.55 -20.33
CA VAL A 308 9.47 -10.59 -19.00
C VAL A 308 10.36 -11.26 -17.98
N ARG A 309 10.56 -10.59 -16.84
CA ARG A 309 11.16 -11.16 -15.63
C ARG A 309 10.18 -11.04 -14.48
N VAL A 310 9.99 -12.12 -13.77
CA VAL A 310 9.11 -12.17 -12.60
C VAL A 310 9.97 -12.29 -11.35
N THR A 311 9.76 -11.39 -10.39
CA THR A 311 10.44 -11.43 -9.10
C THR A 311 9.43 -11.81 -8.02
N VAL A 312 9.78 -12.80 -7.20
CA VAL A 312 8.91 -13.42 -6.20
C VAL A 312 9.64 -13.54 -4.87
N ARG A 313 8.93 -13.37 -3.77
CA ARG A 313 9.43 -13.61 -2.41
C ARG A 313 8.34 -14.20 -1.52
N ALA A 314 8.69 -15.24 -0.77
CA ALA A 314 7.88 -15.80 0.29
C ALA A 314 8.57 -15.64 1.64
N GLU A 315 7.80 -15.56 2.73
CA GLU A 315 8.36 -15.60 4.10
C GLU A 315 8.83 -16.99 4.50
N GLU A 316 8.25 -18.04 3.91
CA GLU A 316 8.56 -19.44 4.13
C GLU A 316 9.05 -20.06 2.82
N SER A 317 9.78 -21.18 2.90
CA SER A 317 10.17 -21.90 1.69
C SER A 317 8.93 -22.47 1.00
N ALA A 318 8.85 -22.27 -0.31
CA ALA A 318 7.65 -22.61 -1.08
C ALA A 318 8.00 -23.13 -2.48
N SER A 319 7.09 -23.93 -3.05
CA SER A 319 7.09 -24.26 -4.47
C SER A 319 6.26 -23.20 -5.22
N VAL A 320 6.73 -22.77 -6.35
CA VAL A 320 6.05 -21.77 -7.17
C VAL A 320 5.98 -22.24 -8.63
N THR A 321 4.84 -21.98 -9.27
CA THR A 321 4.62 -22.12 -10.70
C THR A 321 4.27 -20.75 -11.26
N VAL A 322 4.97 -20.35 -12.33
CA VAL A 322 4.72 -19.13 -13.08
C VAL A 322 4.15 -19.50 -14.45
N SER A 323 3.00 -18.92 -14.80
CA SER A 323 2.27 -19.23 -16.01
C SER A 323 1.93 -17.97 -16.81
N TRP A 324 1.95 -18.06 -18.13
CA TRP A 324 1.37 -17.03 -19.00
C TRP A 324 -0.16 -17.07 -18.91
N LEU A 325 -0.77 -15.90 -18.75
CA LEU A 325 -2.21 -15.72 -18.83
C LEU A 325 -2.62 -15.34 -20.24
N THR A 326 -3.56 -16.08 -20.82
CA THR A 326 -4.15 -15.77 -22.13
C THR A 326 -5.68 -15.82 -22.06
N ALA A 327 -6.37 -15.37 -23.09
CA ALA A 327 -7.82 -15.47 -23.19
C ALA A 327 -8.34 -16.92 -23.18
N GLN A 328 -7.48 -17.91 -23.47
CA GLN A 328 -7.81 -19.34 -23.50
C GLN A 328 -7.49 -20.06 -22.17
N GLY A 329 -6.88 -19.37 -21.23
CA GLY A 329 -6.44 -19.91 -19.94
C GLY A 329 -4.96 -19.68 -19.69
N THR A 330 -4.37 -20.50 -18.81
CA THR A 330 -2.96 -20.40 -18.43
C THR A 330 -2.09 -21.43 -19.13
N THR A 331 -0.84 -21.07 -19.41
CA THR A 331 0.19 -21.96 -19.94
C THR A 331 1.45 -21.83 -19.08
N ALA A 332 1.96 -22.93 -18.52
CA ALA A 332 3.14 -22.90 -17.67
C ALA A 332 4.34 -22.30 -18.43
N ALA A 333 5.02 -21.37 -17.77
CA ALA A 333 6.21 -20.69 -18.28
C ALA A 333 7.47 -21.17 -17.54
N ASP A 334 7.43 -21.22 -16.22
CA ASP A 334 8.54 -21.66 -15.36
C ASP A 334 8.02 -22.22 -14.03
N GLU A 335 8.87 -22.99 -13.32
CA GLU A 335 8.58 -23.51 -11.99
C GLU A 335 9.85 -23.52 -11.15
N GLY A 336 9.73 -23.36 -9.84
CA GLY A 336 10.89 -23.34 -8.97
C GLY A 336 10.58 -23.50 -7.50
N GLN A 337 11.66 -23.45 -6.70
CA GLN A 337 11.60 -23.44 -5.25
C GLN A 337 12.06 -22.07 -4.74
N LEU A 338 11.33 -21.54 -3.79
CA LEU A 338 11.66 -20.31 -3.08
C LEU A 338 12.32 -20.67 -1.74
N ASP A 339 13.45 -20.05 -1.45
CA ASP A 339 14.05 -20.07 -0.12
C ASP A 339 13.34 -19.01 0.75
N ALA A 340 13.10 -19.32 2.03
CA ALA A 340 12.44 -18.43 2.98
C ALA A 340 13.11 -17.05 3.04
N GLY A 341 12.33 -15.99 2.87
CA GLY A 341 12.78 -14.60 2.96
C GLY A 341 13.60 -14.08 1.79
N ARG A 342 14.08 -14.94 0.90
CA ARG A 342 14.93 -14.58 -0.24
C ARG A 342 14.09 -14.11 -1.44
N VAL A 343 14.58 -13.11 -2.13
CA VAL A 343 14.02 -12.66 -3.40
C VAL A 343 14.55 -13.56 -4.52
N THR A 344 13.64 -14.13 -5.31
CA THR A 344 13.98 -15.01 -6.44
C THR A 344 13.43 -14.42 -7.74
N MET A 345 14.24 -14.40 -8.80
CA MET A 345 13.87 -13.91 -10.12
C MET A 345 13.76 -15.07 -11.11
N PHE A 346 12.70 -15.09 -11.89
CA PHE A 346 12.43 -15.99 -13.01
C PHE A 346 12.53 -15.19 -14.29
N ASP A 347 13.42 -15.57 -15.21
CA ASP A 347 13.52 -14.96 -16.54
C ASP A 347 12.65 -15.78 -17.51
N LEU A 348 11.49 -15.25 -17.83
CA LEU A 348 10.53 -15.94 -18.71
C LEU A 348 10.81 -15.72 -20.20
N GLY A 349 11.75 -14.81 -20.52
CA GLY A 349 12.04 -14.44 -21.90
C GLY A 349 10.89 -13.64 -22.55
N GLU A 350 10.72 -13.79 -23.86
CA GLU A 350 9.72 -13.07 -24.64
C GLU A 350 8.31 -13.67 -24.44
N ALA A 351 7.35 -12.82 -24.11
CA ALA A 351 5.97 -13.22 -23.91
C ALA A 351 5.33 -13.73 -25.22
N PRO A 352 4.73 -14.93 -25.22
CA PRO A 352 4.14 -15.53 -26.41
C PRO A 352 2.91 -14.76 -26.92
N GLU A 353 2.48 -15.12 -28.14
CA GLU A 353 1.28 -14.55 -28.77
C GLU A 353 0.06 -14.67 -27.85
N HIS A 354 -0.75 -13.62 -27.83
CA HIS A 354 -1.99 -13.51 -27.04
C HIS A 354 -1.79 -13.47 -25.52
N THR A 355 -0.60 -13.21 -25.02
CA THR A 355 -0.36 -12.98 -23.60
C THR A 355 -1.09 -11.71 -23.12
N LEU A 356 -1.77 -11.83 -21.97
CA LEU A 356 -2.49 -10.76 -21.29
C LEU A 356 -1.92 -10.46 -19.91
N GLY A 357 -1.06 -11.34 -19.39
CA GLY A 357 -0.47 -11.23 -18.05
C GLY A 357 0.28 -12.47 -17.63
N VAL A 358 0.61 -12.52 -16.35
CA VAL A 358 1.27 -13.66 -15.68
C VAL A 358 0.43 -14.08 -14.47
N VAL A 359 0.36 -15.38 -14.24
CA VAL A 359 -0.24 -15.99 -13.03
C VAL A 359 0.86 -16.68 -12.26
N ILE A 360 0.87 -16.48 -10.95
CA ILE A 360 1.81 -17.09 -10.02
C ILE A 360 0.99 -17.88 -9.00
N GLU A 361 1.22 -19.20 -8.95
CA GLU A 361 0.62 -20.12 -8.01
C GLU A 361 1.71 -20.67 -7.08
N SER A 362 1.47 -20.67 -5.78
CA SER A 362 2.43 -21.11 -4.79
C SER A 362 1.75 -21.83 -3.63
N ASP A 363 2.46 -22.74 -2.95
CA ASP A 363 1.98 -23.41 -1.74
C ASP A 363 2.10 -22.56 -0.46
N ALA A 364 2.71 -21.35 -0.57
CA ALA A 364 2.72 -20.32 0.47
C ALA A 364 2.35 -18.95 -0.12
N ALA A 365 2.00 -17.99 0.74
CA ALA A 365 1.73 -16.62 0.30
C ALA A 365 3.01 -15.93 -0.20
N VAL A 366 2.96 -15.34 -1.38
CA VAL A 366 4.08 -14.64 -2.03
C VAL A 366 3.77 -13.19 -2.32
N ASN A 367 4.80 -12.35 -2.27
CA ASN A 367 4.84 -11.05 -2.92
C ASN A 367 5.51 -11.21 -4.27
N ALA A 368 4.97 -10.57 -5.29
CA ALA A 368 5.49 -10.70 -6.65
C ALA A 368 5.37 -9.42 -7.45
N MET A 369 6.18 -9.32 -8.50
CA MET A 369 6.05 -8.32 -9.55
C MET A 369 6.52 -8.91 -10.89
N ALA A 370 6.10 -8.32 -12.00
CA ALA A 370 6.66 -8.59 -13.32
C ALA A 370 7.27 -7.31 -13.89
N LEU A 371 8.52 -7.38 -14.32
CA LEU A 371 9.16 -6.38 -15.17
C LEU A 371 8.93 -6.81 -16.63
N ALA A 372 8.20 -5.99 -17.38
CA ALA A 372 7.95 -6.19 -18.81
C ALA A 372 8.70 -5.11 -19.60
N GLU A 373 9.63 -5.52 -20.43
CA GLU A 373 10.47 -4.63 -21.25
C GLU A 373 10.09 -4.74 -22.71
N ARG A 374 9.98 -3.61 -23.37
CA ARG A 374 9.72 -3.55 -24.82
C ARG A 374 10.79 -2.75 -25.53
N GLY A 375 11.41 -3.37 -26.52
CA GLY A 375 12.35 -2.69 -27.40
C GLY A 375 11.64 -1.68 -28.31
N GLY A 376 12.27 -0.55 -28.52
CA GLY A 376 11.91 0.48 -29.48
C GLY A 376 12.93 0.55 -30.63
N ASP A 377 12.85 1.63 -31.41
CA ASP A 377 13.79 1.92 -32.48
C ASP A 377 15.15 2.38 -31.93
N ASP A 378 16.21 2.20 -32.68
CA ASP A 378 17.57 2.71 -32.40
C ASP A 378 18.20 2.23 -31.08
N GLY A 379 17.85 0.99 -30.62
CA GLY A 379 18.41 0.39 -29.40
C GLY A 379 17.86 1.00 -28.11
N GLN A 380 16.75 1.68 -28.19
CA GLN A 380 15.99 2.18 -27.05
C GLN A 380 14.99 1.13 -26.58
N SER A 381 14.63 1.19 -25.31
CA SER A 381 13.56 0.40 -24.75
C SER A 381 12.76 1.24 -23.75
N ASP A 382 11.60 0.75 -23.40
CA ASP A 382 10.84 1.20 -22.26
C ASP A 382 10.37 -0.01 -21.48
N PHE A 383 10.00 0.19 -20.22
CA PHE A 383 9.58 -0.91 -19.35
C PHE A 383 8.38 -0.51 -18.48
N THR A 384 7.71 -1.50 -17.96
CA THR A 384 6.73 -1.32 -16.88
C THR A 384 6.95 -2.36 -15.79
N VAL A 385 6.71 -1.94 -14.54
CA VAL A 385 6.67 -2.83 -13.38
C VAL A 385 5.22 -3.09 -13.02
N ALA A 386 4.74 -4.24 -13.43
CA ALA A 386 3.37 -4.67 -13.18
C ALA A 386 3.27 -5.43 -11.85
N LEU A 387 2.27 -5.10 -11.04
CA LEU A 387 2.00 -5.71 -9.74
C LEU A 387 0.73 -6.55 -9.77
N PRO A 388 0.59 -7.54 -8.87
CA PRO A 388 -0.63 -8.29 -8.73
C PRO A 388 -1.83 -7.39 -8.42
N GLY A 389 -2.92 -7.60 -9.13
CA GLY A 389 -4.20 -6.99 -8.84
C GLY A 389 -4.87 -7.60 -7.60
N THR A 390 -5.61 -6.80 -6.84
CA THR A 390 -6.49 -7.30 -5.78
C THR A 390 -7.87 -7.61 -6.38
N ALA A 391 -8.38 -8.82 -6.13
CA ALA A 391 -9.73 -9.18 -6.56
C ALA A 391 -10.76 -8.31 -5.83
N ALA A 392 -11.65 -7.66 -6.56
CA ALA A 392 -12.70 -6.79 -6.04
C ALA A 392 -13.99 -6.97 -6.84
N ALA A 393 -15.13 -6.78 -6.19
CA ALA A 393 -16.44 -6.80 -6.86
C ALA A 393 -16.66 -5.57 -7.74
N ALA A 394 -16.04 -4.44 -7.38
CA ALA A 394 -16.03 -3.19 -8.14
C ALA A 394 -14.65 -2.55 -8.03
N SER A 395 -14.18 -1.97 -9.11
CA SER A 395 -12.92 -1.23 -9.15
C SER A 395 -13.06 -0.02 -10.06
N ALA A 396 -12.27 1.01 -9.80
CA ALA A 396 -12.21 2.20 -10.63
C ALA A 396 -10.75 2.58 -10.89
N VAL A 397 -10.49 3.04 -12.10
CA VAL A 397 -9.21 3.59 -12.51
C VAL A 397 -9.43 4.95 -13.16
N ALA A 398 -8.63 5.93 -12.80
CA ALA A 398 -8.56 7.20 -13.52
C ALA A 398 -7.46 7.10 -14.58
N VAL A 399 -7.76 7.47 -15.82
CA VAL A 399 -6.76 7.51 -16.89
C VAL A 399 -6.41 8.97 -17.12
N PRO A 400 -5.12 9.38 -16.93
CA PRO A 400 -4.69 10.76 -17.12
C PRO A 400 -5.01 11.28 -18.53
N SER A 401 -5.30 12.56 -18.64
CA SER A 401 -5.53 13.23 -19.92
C SER A 401 -4.30 13.10 -20.82
N ASP A 402 -4.50 13.17 -22.11
CA ASP A 402 -3.43 13.10 -23.12
C ASP A 402 -2.61 11.80 -23.15
N THR A 403 -3.09 10.76 -22.44
CA THR A 403 -2.56 9.41 -22.48
C THR A 403 -3.52 8.45 -23.18
N ARG A 404 -2.99 7.34 -23.67
CA ARG A 404 -3.79 6.21 -24.13
C ARG A 404 -3.61 5.07 -23.16
N GLY A 405 -4.70 4.65 -22.51
CA GLY A 405 -4.73 3.50 -21.62
C GLY A 405 -5.33 2.27 -22.30
N GLU A 406 -4.84 1.11 -21.92
CA GLU A 406 -5.48 -0.17 -22.19
C GLU A 406 -5.84 -0.78 -20.84
N LEU A 407 -7.09 -1.21 -20.68
CA LEU A 407 -7.57 -1.84 -19.47
C LEU A 407 -7.56 -3.36 -19.66
N THR A 408 -6.76 -4.07 -18.85
CA THR A 408 -6.78 -5.53 -18.77
C THR A 408 -7.59 -5.95 -17.57
N VAL A 409 -8.62 -6.76 -17.77
CA VAL A 409 -9.46 -7.31 -16.70
C VAL A 409 -9.31 -8.82 -16.69
N ALA A 410 -8.88 -9.37 -15.55
CA ALA A 410 -8.76 -10.81 -15.33
C ALA A 410 -9.84 -11.29 -14.35
N ASN A 411 -10.55 -12.39 -14.71
CA ASN A 411 -11.47 -13.04 -13.82
C ASN A 411 -10.70 -14.08 -12.96
N VAL A 412 -10.64 -13.84 -11.66
CA VAL A 412 -9.95 -14.70 -10.67
C VAL A 412 -10.90 -15.66 -9.94
N SER A 413 -12.22 -15.57 -10.16
CA SER A 413 -13.17 -16.57 -9.66
C SER A 413 -13.09 -17.81 -10.56
N GLY A 414 -12.70 -18.98 -10.04
CA GLY A 414 -12.45 -20.24 -10.78
C GLY A 414 -13.57 -20.78 -11.67
N GLY A 415 -14.29 -19.92 -12.35
CA GLY A 415 -15.31 -20.19 -13.36
C GLY A 415 -14.86 -19.69 -14.73
N THR A 416 -15.00 -20.54 -15.73
CA THR A 416 -14.62 -20.34 -17.15
C THR A 416 -15.43 -19.28 -17.91
N HIS A 417 -15.88 -18.22 -17.29
CA HIS A 417 -16.63 -17.15 -17.95
C HIS A 417 -15.90 -15.82 -17.82
N LEU A 418 -15.20 -15.43 -18.88
CA LEU A 418 -14.93 -14.03 -19.16
C LEU A 418 -16.30 -13.36 -19.39
N GLY A 419 -16.76 -12.54 -18.46
CA GLY A 419 -17.99 -11.79 -18.63
C GLY A 419 -17.78 -10.71 -19.70
N ASP A 420 -18.65 -10.70 -20.72
CA ASP A 420 -18.69 -9.71 -21.81
C ASP A 420 -19.10 -8.28 -21.37
N ASP A 421 -19.07 -7.95 -20.08
CA ASP A 421 -19.61 -6.71 -19.53
C ASP A 421 -18.55 -5.73 -19.00
N ALA A 422 -17.45 -5.56 -19.68
CA ALA A 422 -16.61 -4.38 -19.45
C ALA A 422 -17.28 -3.16 -20.12
N ARG A 423 -17.93 -2.30 -19.35
CA ARG A 423 -18.40 -0.98 -19.79
C ARG A 423 -17.33 0.05 -19.52
N LEU A 424 -16.77 0.64 -20.58
CA LEU A 424 -15.87 1.78 -20.54
C LEU A 424 -16.69 3.08 -20.52
#